data_f716461aeaad9e856ef3b1ac135ebc48
#
_entry.id   f716461aeaad9e856ef3b1ac135ebc48
#
_cell.length_a   1.000
_cell.length_b   1.000
_cell.length_c   1.000
_cell.angle_alpha   90.00
_cell.angle_beta   90.00
_cell.angle_gamma   90.00
#
_symmetry.space_group_name_H-M   'P 1'
#
loop_
_entity.id
_entity.type
_entity.pdbx_description
1 polymer ?
#
loop_
_entity_poly.entity_id
_entity_poly.type
_entity_poly.pdbx_seq_one_letter_code
_entity_poly.pdbx_strand_id
1 'polypeptide(L)'
;STGYFQYVSSGAGSGVVISENGYIITNNHVITDNNTVADNITVRLKSGDEYTASVVGHDADTDIAVLKIDATGLTAAVFADSSKLVVGQDVIAIGNPLGSLGGTVTTGIISALDREIDVGGTMMNLLQTNAAVNPGNSGGGLFNMSGELVGIVNAKSSGENVEGLGFAIPSNDASKVAEELMTNGYVTGKAYIGVSLYYASDSYTAYRNFRNSSPGLYIAQVVEGYNDDVLKFGDRIIAVDGTEVSSADDVKAIVKKCEIGSTMKFSLYRDGKLIEVDVKCYEYKPEKTDVDFSEVQ
;
A
#
# COMPACT_ATOMS: atom_id res chain seq x y z
N SER A 1 14.52 23.91 -28.97
CA SER A 1 14.10 24.04 -27.55
C SER A 1 13.08 22.94 -27.24
N THR A 2 13.54 21.84 -26.64
CA THR A 2 12.70 20.79 -26.11
C THR A 2 12.11 21.28 -24.78
N GLY A 3 10.84 21.68 -24.79
CA GLY A 3 10.12 22.05 -23.60
C GLY A 3 9.91 20.82 -22.73
N TYR A 4 10.56 20.77 -21.57
CA TYR A 4 10.21 19.85 -20.49
C TYR A 4 8.88 20.32 -19.91
N PHE A 5 7.81 19.59 -20.14
CA PHE A 5 6.57 19.75 -19.39
C PHE A 5 6.73 19.02 -18.05
N GLN A 6 6.88 19.79 -16.98
CA GLN A 6 6.80 19.24 -15.64
C GLN A 6 5.32 18.98 -15.32
N TYR A 7 4.95 17.70 -15.21
CA TYR A 7 3.60 17.31 -14.78
C TYR A 7 3.54 17.45 -13.27
N VAL A 8 2.75 18.39 -12.77
CA VAL A 8 2.48 18.52 -11.32
C VAL A 8 1.18 17.80 -11.04
N SER A 9 1.26 16.66 -10.36
CA SER A 9 0.11 15.95 -9.81
C SER A 9 -0.08 16.41 -8.36
N SER A 10 -1.31 16.73 -7.98
CA SER A 10 -1.66 17.08 -6.60
C SER A 10 -2.82 16.22 -6.15
N GLY A 11 -2.73 15.66 -4.96
CA GLY A 11 -3.77 14.86 -4.31
C GLY A 11 -4.08 15.42 -2.92
N ALA A 12 -5.24 15.06 -2.38
CA ALA A 12 -5.64 15.37 -1.02
C ALA A 12 -6.31 14.17 -0.38
N GLY A 13 -6.11 14.00 0.91
CA GLY A 13 -6.72 12.96 1.72
C GLY A 13 -6.79 13.38 3.17
N SER A 14 -7.07 12.43 4.03
CA SER A 14 -7.17 12.61 5.48
C SER A 14 -6.09 11.83 6.21
N GLY A 15 -5.90 12.12 7.48
CA GLY A 15 -5.03 11.37 8.38
C GLY A 15 -5.57 11.42 9.81
N VAL A 16 -5.07 10.53 10.65
CA VAL A 16 -5.40 10.45 12.08
C VAL A 16 -4.12 10.62 12.87
N VAL A 17 -4.09 11.57 13.80
CA VAL A 17 -2.98 11.73 14.75
C VAL A 17 -2.97 10.53 15.69
N ILE A 18 -1.86 9.81 15.76
CA ILE A 18 -1.70 8.59 16.56
C ILE A 18 -0.69 8.76 17.73
N SER A 19 -0.06 9.93 17.84
CA SER A 19 0.83 10.24 18.95
C SER A 19 0.83 11.73 19.29
N GLU A 20 1.14 12.07 20.54
CA GLU A 20 1.24 13.45 21.01
C GLU A 20 2.39 14.22 20.37
N ASN A 21 3.40 13.53 19.85
CA ASN A 21 4.60 14.12 19.24
C ASN A 21 4.56 14.15 17.71
N GLY A 22 3.39 13.96 17.09
CA GLY A 22 3.18 14.26 15.67
C GLY A 22 3.26 13.10 14.68
N TYR A 23 3.12 11.85 15.13
CA TYR A 23 2.89 10.74 14.18
C TYR A 23 1.44 10.72 13.72
N ILE A 24 1.26 10.50 12.42
CA ILE A 24 -0.05 10.51 11.73
C ILE A 24 -0.12 9.28 10.87
N ILE A 25 -1.21 8.52 11.01
CA ILE A 25 -1.53 7.41 10.11
C ILE A 25 -2.45 7.91 8.98
N THR A 26 -2.21 7.42 7.77
CA THR A 26 -3.03 7.68 6.58
C THR A 26 -2.96 6.47 5.63
N ASN A 27 -3.60 6.54 4.46
CA ASN A 27 -3.42 5.52 3.42
C ASN A 27 -2.17 5.77 2.58
N ASN A 28 -1.56 4.68 2.12
CA ASN A 28 -0.44 4.74 1.19
C ASN A 28 -0.82 5.47 -0.12
N HIS A 29 -1.99 5.17 -0.70
CA HIS A 29 -2.43 5.81 -1.94
C HIS A 29 -2.69 7.32 -1.81
N VAL A 30 -2.83 7.87 -0.59
CA VAL A 30 -2.96 9.32 -0.35
C VAL A 30 -1.63 10.04 -0.58
N ILE A 31 -0.52 9.37 -0.30
CA ILE A 31 0.82 9.95 -0.37
C ILE A 31 1.63 9.48 -1.58
N THR A 32 1.09 8.55 -2.40
CA THR A 32 1.79 8.01 -3.57
C THR A 32 0.99 8.22 -4.85
N ASP A 33 1.70 8.44 -5.95
CA ASP A 33 1.19 8.39 -7.32
C ASP A 33 2.02 7.35 -8.09
N ASN A 34 1.36 6.33 -8.68
CA ASN A 34 2.03 5.22 -9.37
C ASN A 34 3.17 4.59 -8.55
N ASN A 35 2.95 4.35 -7.25
CA ASN A 35 3.91 3.84 -6.27
C ASN A 35 5.12 4.76 -5.99
N THR A 36 5.09 5.99 -6.46
CA THR A 36 6.11 7.00 -6.14
C THR A 36 5.56 7.91 -5.05
N VAL A 37 6.32 8.06 -3.98
CA VAL A 37 5.97 8.96 -2.87
C VAL A 37 6.01 10.41 -3.36
N ALA A 38 5.04 11.22 -2.94
CA ALA A 38 4.99 12.63 -3.28
C ALA A 38 6.22 13.39 -2.73
N ASP A 39 6.80 14.26 -3.54
CA ASP A 39 7.99 15.06 -3.16
C ASP A 39 7.72 15.99 -1.97
N ASN A 40 6.48 16.45 -1.82
CA ASN A 40 6.08 17.37 -0.75
C ASN A 40 4.72 16.94 -0.18
N ILE A 41 4.68 16.73 1.12
CA ILE A 41 3.47 16.40 1.85
C ILE A 41 3.23 17.50 2.90
N THR A 42 2.07 18.12 2.86
CA THR A 42 1.64 19.11 3.86
C THR A 42 0.49 18.55 4.66
N VAL A 43 0.62 18.58 5.96
CA VAL A 43 -0.43 18.24 6.92
C VAL A 43 -1.03 19.52 7.46
N ARG A 44 -2.35 19.64 7.38
CA ARG A 44 -3.12 20.72 7.98
C ARG A 44 -3.91 20.20 9.17
N LEU A 45 -3.64 20.71 10.35
CA LEU A 45 -4.36 20.34 11.56
C LEU A 45 -5.73 21.04 11.62
N LYS A 46 -6.61 20.54 12.50
CA LYS A 46 -7.93 21.16 12.76
C LYS A 46 -7.82 22.62 13.24
N SER A 47 -6.73 23.00 13.90
CA SER A 47 -6.44 24.38 14.30
C SER A 47 -6.22 25.32 13.11
N GLY A 48 -5.93 24.77 11.92
CA GLY A 48 -5.56 25.51 10.72
C GLY A 48 -4.04 25.60 10.51
N ASP A 49 -3.25 25.14 11.47
CA ASP A 49 -1.79 25.10 11.37
C ASP A 49 -1.35 24.10 10.31
N GLU A 50 -0.35 24.47 9.52
CA GLU A 50 0.21 23.65 8.45
C GLU A 50 1.64 23.25 8.76
N TYR A 51 1.98 21.99 8.51
CA TYR A 51 3.28 21.41 8.75
C TYR A 51 3.74 20.65 7.51
N THR A 52 5.02 20.78 7.17
CA THR A 52 5.65 19.83 6.25
C THR A 52 5.80 18.49 6.96
N ALA A 53 5.37 17.42 6.32
CA ALA A 53 5.47 16.07 6.87
C ALA A 53 6.60 15.30 6.19
N SER A 54 7.31 14.49 6.97
CA SER A 54 8.18 13.43 6.45
C SER A 54 7.46 12.10 6.46
N VAL A 55 7.78 11.23 5.50
CA VAL A 55 7.27 9.85 5.46
C VAL A 55 8.16 9.00 6.35
N VAL A 56 7.60 8.43 7.40
CA VAL A 56 8.28 7.49 8.31
C VAL A 56 8.40 6.12 7.64
N GLY A 57 7.33 5.70 6.99
CA GLY A 57 7.26 4.47 6.22
C GLY A 57 5.88 4.34 5.58
N HIS A 58 5.79 3.50 4.57
CA HIS A 58 4.53 3.21 3.89
C HIS A 58 4.51 1.79 3.34
N ASP A 59 3.33 1.27 3.10
CA ASP A 59 3.13 -0.07 2.61
C ASP A 59 1.95 -0.15 1.65
N ALA A 60 2.23 -0.53 0.41
CA ALA A 60 1.24 -0.60 -0.65
C ALA A 60 0.26 -1.77 -0.51
N ASP A 61 0.70 -2.89 0.11
CA ASP A 61 -0.16 -4.08 0.25
C ASP A 61 -1.24 -3.90 1.33
N THR A 62 -0.89 -3.18 2.40
CA THR A 62 -1.84 -2.86 3.50
C THR A 62 -2.50 -1.52 3.30
N ASP A 63 -2.05 -0.74 2.31
CA ASP A 63 -2.48 0.63 2.03
C ASP A 63 -2.38 1.55 3.25
N ILE A 64 -1.37 1.37 4.09
CA ILE A 64 -1.07 2.21 5.27
C ILE A 64 0.22 2.99 5.04
N ALA A 65 0.22 4.23 5.50
CA ALA A 65 1.42 5.06 5.63
C ALA A 65 1.45 5.77 6.97
N VAL A 66 2.65 6.02 7.48
CA VAL A 66 2.89 6.83 8.67
C VAL A 66 3.70 8.05 8.29
N LEU A 67 3.20 9.20 8.70
CA LEU A 67 3.84 10.50 8.52
C LEU A 67 4.31 11.04 9.88
N LYS A 68 5.31 11.92 9.85
CA LYS A 68 5.79 12.67 11.01
C LYS A 68 5.76 14.17 10.71
N ILE A 69 5.18 14.93 11.62
CA ILE A 69 5.23 16.39 11.63
C ILE A 69 5.96 16.90 12.88
N ASP A 70 6.58 18.05 12.79
CA ASP A 70 7.23 18.71 13.94
C ASP A 70 6.20 19.50 14.77
N ALA A 71 5.37 18.74 15.51
CA ALA A 71 4.36 19.27 16.42
C ALA A 71 4.31 18.42 17.69
N THR A 72 4.00 19.06 18.81
CA THR A 72 3.91 18.43 20.13
C THR A 72 2.61 18.82 20.83
N GLY A 73 2.20 18.03 21.84
CA GLY A 73 0.99 18.29 22.59
C GLY A 73 -0.29 18.03 21.80
N LEU A 74 -0.20 17.18 20.77
CA LEU A 74 -1.35 16.79 19.98
C LEU A 74 -2.22 15.76 20.73
N THR A 75 -3.51 15.76 20.44
CA THR A 75 -4.42 14.70 20.95
C THR A 75 -4.36 13.49 20.03
N ALA A 76 -3.80 12.40 20.52
CA ALA A 76 -3.74 11.14 19.80
C ALA A 76 -5.07 10.37 19.86
N ALA A 77 -5.43 9.74 18.77
CA ALA A 77 -6.55 8.78 18.74
C ALA A 77 -6.20 7.52 19.54
N VAL A 78 -7.18 7.00 20.24
CA VAL A 78 -7.07 5.70 20.96
C VAL A 78 -7.57 4.60 20.03
N PHE A 79 -6.74 3.60 19.74
CA PHE A 79 -7.15 2.45 18.94
C PHE A 79 -8.08 1.53 19.76
N ALA A 80 -9.23 1.20 19.18
CA ALA A 80 -10.11 0.15 19.70
C ALA A 80 -9.60 -1.23 19.25
N ASP A 81 -10.04 -2.27 19.93
CA ASP A 81 -9.86 -3.65 19.49
C ASP A 81 -10.91 -4.01 18.42
N SER A 82 -10.50 -3.97 17.14
CA SER A 82 -11.41 -4.23 16.01
C SER A 82 -11.93 -5.68 15.98
N SER A 83 -11.29 -6.62 16.67
CA SER A 83 -11.77 -8.00 16.77
C SER A 83 -13.07 -8.14 17.60
N LYS A 84 -13.41 -7.09 18.37
CA LYS A 84 -14.63 -7.02 19.20
C LYS A 84 -15.79 -6.30 18.52
N LEU A 85 -15.59 -5.81 17.31
CA LEU A 85 -16.66 -5.16 16.55
C LEU A 85 -17.77 -6.15 16.21
N VAL A 86 -18.99 -5.64 16.16
CA VAL A 86 -20.16 -6.41 15.75
C VAL A 86 -20.92 -5.70 14.63
N VAL A 87 -21.52 -6.47 13.74
CA VAL A 87 -22.40 -5.93 12.69
C VAL A 87 -23.59 -5.22 13.34
N GLY A 88 -23.90 -4.03 12.84
CA GLY A 88 -24.93 -3.14 13.38
C GLY A 88 -24.40 -2.15 14.42
N GLN A 89 -23.14 -2.20 14.81
CA GLN A 89 -22.53 -1.23 15.73
C GLN A 89 -22.43 0.14 15.07
N ASP A 90 -22.88 1.20 15.76
CA ASP A 90 -22.78 2.58 15.29
C ASP A 90 -21.33 3.03 15.16
N VAL A 91 -21.04 3.73 14.06
CA VAL A 91 -19.72 4.29 13.78
C VAL A 91 -19.82 5.69 13.15
N ILE A 92 -18.74 6.44 13.29
CA ILE A 92 -18.56 7.78 12.77
C ILE A 92 -17.32 7.79 11.89
N ALA A 93 -17.45 8.14 10.61
CA ALA A 93 -16.31 8.39 9.74
C ALA A 93 -15.98 9.90 9.76
N ILE A 94 -14.70 10.20 9.99
CA ILE A 94 -14.19 11.57 10.04
C ILE A 94 -13.07 11.70 9.01
N GLY A 95 -13.24 12.68 8.11
CA GLY A 95 -12.25 12.98 7.08
C GLY A 95 -12.33 14.45 6.67
N ASN A 96 -11.45 14.86 5.76
CA ASN A 96 -11.43 16.21 5.21
C ASN A 96 -11.50 16.16 3.68
N PRO A 97 -12.68 15.80 3.11
CA PRO A 97 -12.83 15.70 1.66
C PRO A 97 -12.48 17.04 1.01
N LEU A 98 -11.70 16.95 -0.08
CA LEU A 98 -11.23 18.11 -0.86
C LEU A 98 -10.22 19.03 -0.12
N GLY A 99 -9.71 18.63 1.04
CA GLY A 99 -8.69 19.42 1.78
C GLY A 99 -9.14 20.79 2.29
N SER A 100 -10.36 21.20 1.97
CA SER A 100 -10.88 22.58 2.20
C SER A 100 -12.14 22.66 3.06
N LEU A 101 -12.79 21.53 3.35
CA LEU A 101 -14.10 21.52 4.02
C LEU A 101 -14.06 21.38 5.54
N GLY A 102 -12.85 21.45 6.15
CA GLY A 102 -12.71 21.61 7.60
C GLY A 102 -13.22 20.46 8.46
N GLY A 103 -13.15 19.22 7.97
CA GLY A 103 -13.55 18.01 8.69
C GLY A 103 -15.04 17.66 8.46
N THR A 104 -15.25 16.72 7.56
CA THR A 104 -16.59 16.15 7.34
C THR A 104 -16.77 14.96 8.27
N VAL A 105 -17.94 14.92 8.91
CA VAL A 105 -18.39 13.83 9.77
C VAL A 105 -19.57 13.15 9.15
N THR A 106 -19.50 11.84 8.96
CA THR A 106 -20.64 11.03 8.50
C THR A 106 -20.86 9.89 9.51
N THR A 107 -22.11 9.47 9.65
CA THR A 107 -22.51 8.40 10.58
C THR A 107 -23.05 7.21 9.81
N GLY A 108 -22.89 6.04 10.40
CA GLY A 108 -23.40 4.79 9.88
C GLY A 108 -23.20 3.67 10.88
N ILE A 109 -23.20 2.44 10.38
CA ILE A 109 -22.98 1.22 11.16
C ILE A 109 -21.87 0.38 10.52
N ILE A 110 -21.31 -0.55 11.26
CA ILE A 110 -20.57 -1.68 10.71
C ILE A 110 -21.57 -2.57 9.95
N SER A 111 -21.46 -2.61 8.63
CA SER A 111 -22.37 -3.37 7.77
C SER A 111 -21.93 -4.83 7.59
N ALA A 112 -20.60 -5.06 7.60
CA ALA A 112 -20.00 -6.40 7.60
C ALA A 112 -18.57 -6.35 8.16
N LEU A 113 -18.09 -7.49 8.59
CA LEU A 113 -16.70 -7.76 9.01
C LEU A 113 -16.06 -8.67 7.95
N ASP A 114 -14.74 -8.68 7.91
CA ASP A 114 -13.92 -9.63 7.12
C ASP A 114 -14.31 -9.70 5.62
N ARG A 115 -14.46 -8.53 4.99
CA ARG A 115 -14.72 -8.47 3.55
C ARG A 115 -13.40 -8.53 2.79
N GLU A 116 -13.20 -9.62 2.05
CA GLU A 116 -12.12 -9.73 1.07
C GLU A 116 -12.47 -8.89 -0.16
N ILE A 117 -11.77 -7.78 -0.35
CA ILE A 117 -11.99 -6.80 -1.42
C ILE A 117 -10.70 -6.63 -2.20
N ASP A 118 -10.81 -6.68 -3.53
CA ASP A 118 -9.70 -6.29 -4.41
C ASP A 118 -9.59 -4.75 -4.45
N VAL A 119 -8.48 -4.24 -3.94
CA VAL A 119 -8.15 -2.82 -3.93
C VAL A 119 -6.97 -2.57 -4.87
N GLY A 120 -7.29 -2.37 -6.15
CA GLY A 120 -6.26 -2.07 -7.16
C GLY A 120 -5.27 -3.21 -7.40
N GLY A 121 -5.75 -4.47 -7.42
CA GLY A 121 -4.96 -5.68 -7.63
C GLY A 121 -4.42 -6.31 -6.34
N THR A 122 -4.76 -5.77 -5.17
CA THR A 122 -4.37 -6.34 -3.87
C THR A 122 -5.62 -6.75 -3.10
N MET A 123 -5.74 -8.04 -2.73
CA MET A 123 -6.81 -8.53 -1.87
C MET A 123 -6.57 -8.06 -0.43
N MET A 124 -7.52 -7.31 0.11
CA MET A 124 -7.49 -6.78 1.47
C MET A 124 -8.70 -7.27 2.26
N ASN A 125 -8.50 -7.54 3.56
CA ASN A 125 -9.59 -7.85 4.47
C ASN A 125 -10.06 -6.56 5.16
N LEU A 126 -11.28 -6.12 4.88
CA LEU A 126 -11.78 -4.80 5.26
C LEU A 126 -13.08 -4.89 6.06
N LEU A 127 -13.28 -3.90 6.92
CA LEU A 127 -14.58 -3.57 7.51
C LEU A 127 -15.45 -2.91 6.45
N GLN A 128 -16.74 -3.28 6.38
CA GLN A 128 -17.72 -2.59 5.57
C GLN A 128 -18.60 -1.70 6.45
N THR A 129 -18.87 -0.49 5.99
CA THR A 129 -19.78 0.48 6.64
C THR A 129 -20.70 1.15 5.62
N ASN A 130 -21.86 1.60 6.06
CA ASN A 130 -22.73 2.46 5.27
C ASN A 130 -22.58 3.96 5.61
N ALA A 131 -21.65 4.32 6.50
CA ALA A 131 -21.23 5.70 6.66
C ALA A 131 -20.71 6.21 5.30
N ALA A 132 -21.09 7.42 4.91
CA ALA A 132 -20.71 7.96 3.61
C ALA A 132 -19.20 8.14 3.51
N VAL A 133 -18.57 7.37 2.63
CA VAL A 133 -17.16 7.43 2.28
C VAL A 133 -17.04 7.99 0.88
N ASN A 134 -16.27 9.07 0.74
CA ASN A 134 -16.06 9.77 -0.52
C ASN A 134 -14.57 10.07 -0.71
N PRO A 135 -14.10 10.37 -1.94
CA PRO A 135 -12.76 10.86 -2.18
C PRO A 135 -12.42 12.01 -1.23
N GLY A 136 -11.24 11.89 -0.55
CA GLY A 136 -10.81 12.80 0.51
C GLY A 136 -11.05 12.31 1.93
N ASN A 137 -11.95 11.34 2.17
CA ASN A 137 -12.04 10.63 3.44
C ASN A 137 -10.99 9.53 3.58
N SER A 138 -10.32 9.11 2.49
CA SER A 138 -9.20 8.16 2.54
C SER A 138 -8.15 8.59 3.55
N GLY A 139 -7.72 7.67 4.40
CA GLY A 139 -6.77 7.90 5.49
C GLY A 139 -7.38 8.50 6.75
N GLY A 140 -8.65 8.95 6.70
CA GLY A 140 -9.41 9.41 7.86
C GLY A 140 -9.82 8.25 8.77
N GLY A 141 -10.29 8.60 9.97
CA GLY A 141 -10.67 7.60 10.98
C GLY A 141 -12.13 7.18 10.90
N LEU A 142 -12.37 5.89 11.10
CA LEU A 142 -13.67 5.34 11.48
C LEU A 142 -13.65 5.12 13.00
N PHE A 143 -14.56 5.76 13.72
CA PHE A 143 -14.60 5.76 15.19
C PHE A 143 -15.87 5.11 15.71
N ASN A 144 -15.81 4.49 16.89
CA ASN A 144 -16.98 4.07 17.63
C ASN A 144 -17.60 5.25 18.41
N MET A 145 -18.72 5.02 19.08
CA MET A 145 -19.42 6.05 19.84
C MET A 145 -18.70 6.48 21.13
N SER A 146 -17.64 5.77 21.52
CA SER A 146 -16.74 6.16 22.63
C SER A 146 -15.58 7.05 22.14
N GLY A 147 -15.49 7.32 20.83
CA GLY A 147 -14.40 8.10 20.23
C GLY A 147 -13.11 7.30 19.99
N GLU A 148 -13.17 5.98 20.06
CA GLU A 148 -12.03 5.12 19.79
C GLU A 148 -11.97 4.75 18.31
N LEU A 149 -10.77 4.71 17.73
CA LEU A 149 -10.50 4.41 16.34
C LEU A 149 -10.70 2.91 16.05
N VAL A 150 -11.70 2.56 15.26
CA VAL A 150 -12.01 1.17 14.87
C VAL A 150 -11.47 0.79 13.50
N GLY A 151 -11.08 1.78 12.69
CA GLY A 151 -10.46 1.53 11.38
C GLY A 151 -10.01 2.80 10.68
N ILE A 152 -9.22 2.62 9.60
CA ILE A 152 -8.77 3.68 8.70
C ILE A 152 -9.60 3.59 7.42
N VAL A 153 -10.31 4.66 7.09
CA VAL A 153 -11.21 4.73 5.91
C VAL A 153 -10.41 4.56 4.62
N ASN A 154 -10.89 3.68 3.75
CA ASN A 154 -10.31 3.43 2.43
C ASN A 154 -11.35 3.72 1.34
N ALA A 155 -11.33 4.93 0.78
CA ALA A 155 -12.26 5.32 -0.28
C ALA A 155 -11.92 4.74 -1.65
N LYS A 156 -10.68 4.24 -1.87
CA LYS A 156 -10.26 3.58 -3.11
C LYS A 156 -11.02 2.27 -3.35
N SER A 157 -11.47 1.62 -2.28
CA SER A 157 -12.24 0.36 -2.33
C SER A 157 -13.71 0.57 -2.70
N SER A 158 -14.22 1.80 -2.60
CA SER A 158 -15.59 2.14 -2.96
C SER A 158 -15.69 2.21 -4.48
N GLY A 159 -16.40 1.29 -5.12
CA GLY A 159 -16.63 1.32 -6.58
C GLY A 159 -17.26 2.66 -6.99
N GLU A 160 -16.88 3.18 -8.15
CA GLU A 160 -17.54 4.36 -8.73
C GLU A 160 -19.04 4.09 -8.85
N ASN A 161 -19.88 4.96 -8.25
CA ASN A 161 -21.35 4.93 -8.27
C ASN A 161 -22.04 3.86 -7.40
N VAL A 162 -21.44 3.34 -6.34
CA VAL A 162 -22.14 2.48 -5.37
C VAL A 162 -22.36 3.25 -4.07
N GLU A 163 -23.55 3.79 -3.88
CA GLU A 163 -23.92 4.47 -2.63
C GLU A 163 -24.10 3.45 -1.49
N GLY A 164 -23.64 3.82 -0.28
CA GLY A 164 -23.82 3.01 0.94
C GLY A 164 -22.83 1.85 1.09
N LEU A 165 -21.78 1.79 0.29
CA LEU A 165 -20.65 0.85 0.48
C LEU A 165 -19.37 1.63 0.77
N GLY A 166 -19.03 1.74 2.04
CA GLY A 166 -17.75 2.24 2.51
C GLY A 166 -16.90 1.12 3.08
N PHE A 167 -15.59 1.25 3.02
CA PHE A 167 -14.65 0.29 3.55
C PHE A 167 -13.60 0.95 4.45
N ALA A 168 -13.11 0.20 5.43
CA ALA A 168 -12.05 0.65 6.31
C ALA A 168 -11.10 -0.50 6.66
N ILE A 169 -9.83 -0.20 6.79
CA ILE A 169 -8.80 -1.12 7.28
C ILE A 169 -9.02 -1.27 8.79
N PRO A 170 -9.15 -2.50 9.34
CA PRO A 170 -9.38 -2.71 10.76
C PRO A 170 -8.29 -2.06 11.64
N SER A 171 -8.66 -1.52 12.79
CA SER A 171 -7.73 -0.83 13.69
C SER A 171 -6.59 -1.72 14.19
N ASN A 172 -6.83 -3.02 14.45
CA ASN A 172 -5.77 -3.93 14.87
C ASN A 172 -4.70 -4.10 13.77
N ASP A 173 -5.12 -4.22 12.51
CA ASP A 173 -4.19 -4.34 11.38
C ASP A 173 -3.47 -3.02 11.16
N ALA A 174 -4.20 -1.90 11.19
CA ALA A 174 -3.64 -0.57 11.00
C ALA A 174 -2.61 -0.21 12.09
N SER A 175 -2.89 -0.52 13.37
CA SER A 175 -1.97 -0.25 14.48
C SER A 175 -0.71 -1.09 14.40
N LYS A 176 -0.83 -2.39 14.06
CA LYS A 176 0.30 -3.29 13.89
C LYS A 176 1.22 -2.80 12.76
N VAL A 177 0.66 -2.46 11.61
CA VAL A 177 1.42 -1.93 10.48
C VAL A 177 2.08 -0.59 10.84
N ALA A 178 1.35 0.32 11.50
CA ALA A 178 1.90 1.60 11.93
C ALA A 178 3.09 1.43 12.90
N GLU A 179 3.01 0.49 13.85
CA GLU A 179 4.10 0.16 14.77
C GLU A 179 5.34 -0.35 14.02
N GLU A 180 5.18 -1.25 13.05
CA GLU A 180 6.27 -1.76 12.22
C GLU A 180 6.89 -0.64 11.38
N LEU A 181 6.08 0.23 10.77
CA LEU A 181 6.57 1.38 10.01
C LEU A 181 7.33 2.38 10.88
N MET A 182 6.85 2.66 12.10
CA MET A 182 7.55 3.53 13.04
C MET A 182 8.86 2.94 13.56
N THR A 183 8.92 1.61 13.72
CA THR A 183 10.09 0.93 14.29
C THR A 183 11.16 0.62 13.24
N ASN A 184 10.74 0.14 12.07
CA ASN A 184 11.63 -0.41 11.06
C ASN A 184 11.69 0.47 9.79
N GLY A 185 10.71 1.35 9.58
CA GLY A 185 10.52 2.09 8.33
C GLY A 185 9.79 1.28 7.23
N TYR A 186 9.53 0.01 7.45
CA TYR A 186 8.83 -0.90 6.53
C TYR A 186 8.12 -2.04 7.28
N VAL A 187 7.21 -2.73 6.60
CA VAL A 187 6.53 -3.93 7.12
C VAL A 187 7.43 -5.13 6.93
N THR A 188 7.78 -5.79 8.03
CA THR A 188 8.68 -6.94 8.07
C THR A 188 8.01 -8.22 7.59
N GLY A 189 8.82 -9.26 7.30
CA GLY A 189 8.31 -10.59 6.96
C GLY A 189 7.70 -10.71 5.57
N LYS A 190 7.89 -9.72 4.67
CA LYS A 190 7.43 -9.80 3.30
C LYS A 190 8.41 -10.54 2.42
N ALA A 191 7.93 -11.60 1.78
CA ALA A 191 8.70 -12.36 0.81
C ALA A 191 8.99 -11.54 -0.45
N TYR A 192 10.21 -11.58 -0.95
CA TYR A 192 10.70 -10.80 -2.08
C TYR A 192 11.72 -11.57 -2.91
N ILE A 193 11.70 -11.40 -4.22
CA ILE A 193 12.64 -12.07 -5.15
C ILE A 193 13.52 -11.10 -5.95
N GLY A 194 13.35 -9.78 -5.75
CA GLY A 194 14.23 -8.77 -6.34
C GLY A 194 14.01 -8.51 -7.83
N VAL A 195 12.78 -8.62 -8.35
CA VAL A 195 12.51 -8.37 -9.76
C VAL A 195 11.32 -7.42 -9.97
N SER A 196 11.38 -6.65 -11.07
CA SER A 196 10.22 -6.00 -11.66
C SER A 196 9.73 -6.81 -12.85
N LEU A 197 8.41 -6.95 -12.96
CA LEU A 197 7.77 -7.75 -13.99
C LEU A 197 7.02 -6.86 -14.98
N TYR A 198 7.00 -7.28 -16.24
CA TYR A 198 6.27 -6.61 -17.31
C TYR A 198 5.52 -7.63 -18.17
N TYR A 199 4.23 -7.41 -18.40
CA TYR A 199 3.43 -8.23 -19.28
C TYR A 199 3.40 -7.64 -20.68
N ALA A 200 3.99 -8.35 -21.65
CA ALA A 200 3.93 -7.99 -23.06
C ALA A 200 2.69 -8.66 -23.69
N SER A 201 1.67 -7.87 -24.02
CA SER A 201 0.37 -8.35 -24.50
C SER A 201 0.40 -8.91 -25.93
N ASP A 202 1.39 -8.51 -26.73
CA ASP A 202 1.53 -8.88 -28.13
C ASP A 202 3.00 -9.00 -28.56
N SER A 203 3.21 -9.60 -29.73
CA SER A 203 4.56 -9.85 -30.28
C SER A 203 5.35 -8.58 -30.57
N TYR A 204 4.70 -7.47 -30.93
CA TYR A 204 5.37 -6.21 -31.18
C TYR A 204 5.91 -5.61 -29.87
N THR A 205 5.10 -5.59 -28.82
CA THR A 205 5.48 -5.13 -27.48
C THR A 205 6.61 -5.98 -26.91
N ALA A 206 6.53 -7.31 -27.04
CA ALA A 206 7.57 -8.23 -26.61
C ALA A 206 8.89 -8.00 -27.37
N TYR A 207 8.83 -7.83 -28.69
CA TYR A 207 10.02 -7.55 -29.50
C TYR A 207 10.64 -6.19 -29.19
N ARG A 208 9.81 -5.17 -29.07
CA ARG A 208 10.28 -3.80 -28.76
C ARG A 208 11.02 -3.72 -27.43
N ASN A 209 10.50 -4.35 -26.39
CA ASN A 209 11.01 -4.22 -25.04
C ASN A 209 12.08 -5.29 -24.70
N PHE A 210 11.94 -6.52 -25.19
CA PHE A 210 12.76 -7.66 -24.78
C PHE A 210 13.48 -8.38 -25.93
N ARG A 211 13.36 -7.87 -27.17
CA ARG A 211 13.90 -8.51 -28.38
C ARG A 211 13.40 -9.96 -28.57
N ASN A 212 12.23 -10.25 -28.04
CA ASN A 212 11.55 -11.54 -28.14
C ASN A 212 10.17 -11.34 -28.77
N SER A 213 9.76 -12.23 -29.69
CA SER A 213 8.49 -12.10 -30.41
C SER A 213 7.32 -12.83 -29.73
N SER A 214 7.54 -13.43 -28.59
CA SER A 214 6.48 -14.19 -27.89
C SER A 214 5.81 -13.32 -26.81
N PRO A 215 4.50 -13.11 -26.84
CA PRO A 215 3.80 -12.46 -25.74
C PRO A 215 4.00 -13.22 -24.41
N GLY A 216 3.87 -12.52 -23.29
CA GLY A 216 3.96 -13.14 -21.97
C GLY A 216 4.54 -12.24 -20.89
N LEU A 217 4.83 -12.85 -19.75
CA LEU A 217 5.37 -12.18 -18.57
C LEU A 217 6.89 -12.19 -18.58
N TYR A 218 7.50 -11.02 -18.51
CA TYR A 218 8.95 -10.84 -18.61
C TYR A 218 9.52 -10.20 -17.35
N ILE A 219 10.77 -10.56 -17.03
CA ILE A 219 11.58 -9.83 -16.06
C ILE A 219 12.07 -8.54 -16.73
N ALA A 220 11.57 -7.41 -16.25
CA ALA A 220 11.90 -6.08 -16.75
C ALA A 220 13.08 -5.43 -15.98
N GLN A 221 13.35 -5.89 -14.76
CA GLN A 221 14.48 -5.45 -13.97
C GLN A 221 14.83 -6.52 -12.94
N VAL A 222 16.10 -6.68 -12.65
CA VAL A 222 16.59 -7.46 -11.52
C VAL A 222 17.32 -6.50 -10.58
N VAL A 223 17.00 -6.55 -9.29
CA VAL A 223 17.61 -5.72 -8.27
C VAL A 223 18.90 -6.36 -7.82
N GLU A 224 19.99 -5.61 -7.82
CA GLU A 224 21.31 -6.06 -7.38
C GLU A 224 21.28 -6.59 -5.93
N GLY A 225 21.98 -7.69 -5.69
CA GLY A 225 22.09 -8.31 -4.36
C GLY A 225 20.96 -9.27 -4.00
N TYR A 226 20.00 -9.50 -4.92
CA TYR A 226 18.93 -10.50 -4.71
C TYR A 226 19.17 -11.75 -5.57
N ASN A 227 18.54 -11.91 -6.68
CA ASN A 227 18.69 -13.09 -7.56
C ASN A 227 19.37 -12.71 -8.90
N ASP A 228 20.22 -11.69 -8.91
CA ASP A 228 20.89 -11.15 -10.10
C ASP A 228 21.95 -12.10 -10.69
N ASP A 229 22.36 -13.11 -9.95
CA ASP A 229 23.19 -14.22 -10.42
C ASP A 229 22.42 -15.25 -11.27
N VAL A 230 21.13 -15.46 -10.99
CA VAL A 230 20.29 -16.49 -11.64
C VAL A 230 19.20 -15.94 -12.56
N LEU A 231 18.61 -14.78 -12.25
CA LEU A 231 17.58 -14.10 -13.04
C LEU A 231 18.19 -12.99 -13.91
N LYS A 232 17.61 -12.77 -15.10
CA LYS A 232 18.11 -11.75 -16.05
C LYS A 232 16.99 -10.95 -16.66
N PHE A 233 17.30 -9.71 -17.03
CA PHE A 233 16.43 -8.93 -17.90
C PHE A 233 16.08 -9.71 -19.17
N GLY A 234 14.80 -9.73 -19.52
CA GLY A 234 14.31 -10.40 -20.71
C GLY A 234 13.98 -11.90 -20.53
N ASP A 235 14.21 -12.48 -19.36
CA ASP A 235 13.69 -13.81 -19.05
C ASP A 235 12.16 -13.80 -19.10
N ARG A 236 11.55 -14.70 -19.89
CA ARG A 236 10.11 -14.86 -19.93
C ARG A 236 9.70 -15.96 -18.95
N ILE A 237 8.91 -15.60 -17.94
CA ILE A 237 8.45 -16.52 -16.90
C ILE A 237 7.33 -17.37 -17.45
N ILE A 238 7.39 -18.68 -17.24
CA ILE A 238 6.39 -19.67 -17.68
C ILE A 238 5.66 -20.26 -16.49
N ALA A 239 6.43 -20.67 -15.45
CA ALA A 239 5.88 -21.28 -14.25
C ALA A 239 6.74 -21.01 -13.04
N VAL A 240 6.14 -21.06 -11.85
CA VAL A 240 6.80 -21.03 -10.54
C VAL A 240 6.34 -22.24 -9.75
N ASP A 241 7.29 -23.07 -9.27
CA ASP A 241 7.05 -24.36 -8.60
C ASP A 241 6.04 -25.25 -9.35
N GLY A 242 6.16 -25.27 -10.69
CA GLY A 242 5.29 -26.04 -11.57
C GLY A 242 3.89 -25.45 -11.82
N THR A 243 3.55 -24.34 -11.17
CA THR A 243 2.30 -23.59 -11.43
C THR A 243 2.52 -22.60 -12.56
N GLU A 244 1.77 -22.74 -13.66
CA GLU A 244 1.82 -21.79 -14.78
C GLU A 244 1.39 -20.38 -14.30
N VAL A 245 2.11 -19.37 -14.77
CA VAL A 245 1.83 -17.97 -14.46
C VAL A 245 1.65 -17.16 -15.73
N SER A 246 0.67 -16.28 -15.74
CA SER A 246 0.30 -15.44 -16.89
C SER A 246 0.36 -13.93 -16.59
N SER A 247 0.44 -13.56 -15.33
CA SER A 247 0.43 -12.19 -14.87
C SER A 247 1.46 -11.95 -13.74
N ALA A 248 1.78 -10.70 -13.49
CA ALA A 248 2.62 -10.34 -12.35
C ALA A 248 1.93 -10.70 -11.01
N ASP A 249 0.61 -10.65 -10.97
CA ASP A 249 -0.16 -10.96 -9.76
C ASP A 249 -0.12 -12.46 -9.43
N ASP A 250 -0.09 -13.35 -10.44
CA ASP A 250 0.12 -14.79 -10.22
C ASP A 250 1.46 -15.04 -9.51
N VAL A 251 2.54 -14.42 -10.02
CA VAL A 251 3.86 -14.54 -9.41
C VAL A 251 3.88 -13.97 -8.00
N LYS A 252 3.32 -12.77 -7.79
CA LYS A 252 3.22 -12.15 -6.45
C LYS A 252 2.46 -13.03 -5.47
N ALA A 253 1.36 -13.65 -5.88
CA ALA A 253 0.55 -14.52 -5.03
C ALA A 253 1.32 -15.77 -4.58
N ILE A 254 2.19 -16.31 -5.44
CA ILE A 254 3.06 -17.45 -5.09
C ILE A 254 4.18 -16.98 -4.17
N VAL A 255 4.90 -15.90 -4.55
CA VAL A 255 6.01 -15.36 -3.77
C VAL A 255 5.56 -14.97 -2.36
N LYS A 256 4.37 -14.36 -2.21
CA LYS A 256 3.82 -13.97 -0.90
C LYS A 256 3.65 -15.15 0.08
N LYS A 257 3.50 -16.37 -0.43
CA LYS A 257 3.36 -17.60 0.38
C LYS A 257 4.70 -18.28 0.65
N CYS A 258 5.77 -17.81 0.03
CA CYS A 258 7.09 -18.42 0.15
C CYS A 258 7.70 -18.11 1.53
N GLU A 259 8.30 -19.09 2.16
CA GLU A 259 9.06 -18.89 3.38
C GLU A 259 10.38 -18.14 3.08
N ILE A 260 10.65 -17.07 3.85
CA ILE A 260 11.88 -16.30 3.70
C ILE A 260 13.10 -17.20 3.95
N GLY A 261 14.06 -17.15 3.04
CA GLY A 261 15.26 -18.00 3.06
C GLY A 261 15.12 -19.29 2.27
N SER A 262 13.89 -19.71 1.91
CA SER A 262 13.67 -20.87 1.03
C SER A 262 13.93 -20.53 -0.44
N THR A 263 13.78 -21.52 -1.31
CA THR A 263 14.03 -21.41 -2.74
C THR A 263 12.81 -21.90 -3.52
N MET A 264 12.42 -21.19 -4.55
CA MET A 264 11.40 -21.55 -5.51
C MET A 264 12.02 -21.90 -6.87
N LYS A 265 11.43 -22.81 -7.60
CA LYS A 265 11.86 -23.18 -8.94
C LYS A 265 11.10 -22.38 -10.00
N PHE A 266 11.83 -21.56 -10.76
CA PHE A 266 11.27 -20.81 -11.88
C PHE A 266 11.56 -21.50 -13.20
N SER A 267 10.53 -21.78 -14.01
CA SER A 267 10.65 -22.19 -15.39
C SER A 267 10.63 -20.96 -16.28
N LEU A 268 11.71 -20.74 -17.02
CA LEU A 268 11.93 -19.52 -17.81
C LEU A 268 12.28 -19.86 -19.26
N TYR A 269 11.87 -18.98 -20.19
CA TYR A 269 12.46 -18.94 -21.52
C TYR A 269 13.56 -17.88 -21.56
N ARG A 270 14.81 -18.33 -21.81
CA ARG A 270 16.00 -17.50 -22.00
C ARG A 270 16.70 -17.89 -23.29
N ASP A 271 16.99 -16.96 -24.19
CA ASP A 271 17.67 -17.20 -25.47
C ASP A 271 17.04 -18.34 -26.31
N GLY A 272 15.71 -18.41 -26.32
CA GLY A 272 14.95 -19.43 -27.05
C GLY A 272 14.93 -20.82 -26.41
N LYS A 273 15.46 -20.99 -25.21
CA LYS A 273 15.49 -22.26 -24.49
C LYS A 273 14.66 -22.18 -23.21
N LEU A 274 13.95 -23.27 -22.93
CA LEU A 274 13.32 -23.48 -21.64
C LEU A 274 14.40 -23.91 -20.64
N ILE A 275 14.51 -23.20 -19.54
CA ILE A 275 15.43 -23.51 -18.44
C ILE A 275 14.70 -23.46 -17.10
N GLU A 276 15.22 -24.13 -16.12
CA GLU A 276 14.79 -24.03 -14.73
C GLU A 276 15.92 -23.40 -13.90
N VAL A 277 15.55 -22.47 -13.02
CA VAL A 277 16.48 -21.83 -12.10
C VAL A 277 15.90 -21.82 -10.69
N ASP A 278 16.77 -21.92 -9.70
CA ASP A 278 16.40 -21.82 -8.30
C ASP A 278 16.48 -20.36 -7.86
N VAL A 279 15.33 -19.81 -7.48
CA VAL A 279 15.14 -18.41 -7.09
C VAL A 279 14.94 -18.33 -5.59
N LYS A 280 15.84 -17.67 -4.89
CA LYS A 280 15.79 -17.53 -3.43
C LYS A 280 14.73 -16.49 -3.03
N CYS A 281 13.98 -16.81 -2.00
CA CYS A 281 13.05 -15.91 -1.34
C CYS A 281 13.77 -15.11 -0.25
N TYR A 282 13.85 -13.81 -0.43
CA TYR A 282 14.42 -12.87 0.53
C TYR A 282 13.32 -12.17 1.32
N GLU A 283 13.68 -11.49 2.39
CA GLU A 283 12.82 -10.49 3.00
C GLU A 283 12.93 -9.17 2.23
N TYR A 284 11.79 -8.56 1.91
CA TYR A 284 11.77 -7.22 1.34
C TYR A 284 12.32 -6.21 2.34
N LYS A 285 13.32 -5.45 1.93
CA LYS A 285 13.85 -4.31 2.68
C LYS A 285 13.96 -3.14 1.69
N PRO A 286 13.17 -2.08 1.87
CA PRO A 286 13.32 -0.89 1.04
C PRO A 286 14.73 -0.33 1.25
N GLU A 287 15.34 0.22 0.20
CA GLU A 287 16.56 1.01 0.37
C GLU A 287 16.26 2.11 1.39
N LYS A 288 17.14 2.25 2.38
CA LYS A 288 17.00 3.29 3.40
C LYS A 288 17.00 4.65 2.70
N THR A 289 15.83 5.27 2.57
CA THR A 289 15.79 6.72 2.50
C THR A 289 16.36 7.21 3.83
N ASP A 290 17.35 8.11 3.80
CA ASP A 290 18.11 8.60 4.96
C ASP A 290 17.20 9.32 5.99
N VAL A 291 16.33 8.59 6.65
CA VAL A 291 15.60 9.04 7.82
C VAL A 291 16.30 8.42 9.04
N ASP A 292 16.97 9.27 9.79
CA ASP A 292 17.62 8.88 11.05
C ASP A 292 16.53 8.59 12.10
N PHE A 293 16.31 7.31 12.40
CA PHE A 293 15.35 6.84 13.40
C PHE A 293 15.92 6.80 14.82
N SER A 294 17.11 7.35 15.07
CA SER A 294 17.81 7.29 16.37
C SER A 294 17.12 8.07 17.51
N GLU A 295 16.09 8.87 17.24
CA GLU A 295 15.36 9.66 18.24
C GLU A 295 14.00 9.06 18.69
N VAL A 296 13.72 7.78 18.34
CA VAL A 296 12.50 7.09 18.81
C VAL A 296 12.83 6.26 20.05
N GLN A 297 12.89 6.92 21.20
CA GLN A 297 12.84 6.30 22.55
C GLN A 297 11.72 6.91 23.38
#